data_b0528f877a432dbcc14b4f79870f8a88
#
_entry.id   b0528f877a432dbcc14b4f79870f8a88
#
_cell.length_a   1.000
_cell.length_b   1.000
_cell.length_c   1.000
_cell.angle_alpha   90.00
_cell.angle_beta   90.00
_cell.angle_gamma   90.00
#
_symmetry.space_group_name_H-M   'P 1'
#
loop_
_entity.id
_entity.type
_entity.pdbx_description
1 polymer ?
#
loop_
_entity_poly.entity_id
_entity_poly.type
_entity_poly.pdbx_seq_one_letter_code
_entity_poly.pdbx_strand_id
1 'polypeptide(L)'
;MFGLFSRILKLSGKYSGRIKGAFVCAFLESILAKMPIFFAFLVLSGFYQNTLSGADCLYIGLGLAGVILVQAVVHYFCDRLQSAAGYMIFTDKRIELGDHLRRLPMGYFTSGNIGKISSVLSTDMVFIEEVAMSTLGNMMSYILSALILLVFMFFLDWHMGLIAAIVTLLASFVAKGMNQVSLKEAAARQEQSEHLTDAVLSFAEGISVIKSYNLIGEKSEELTENFRRSRDTSTAFERKMTPWTRGLNLLFALGITGIFAASIHLE
;
A
#
# COMPACT_ATOMS: atom_id res chain seq x y z
N MET A 1 5.78 2.43 -11.15
CA MET A 1 4.53 3.01 -10.65
C MET A 1 3.66 3.60 -11.76
N PHE A 2 4.13 4.55 -12.59
CA PHE A 2 3.37 5.08 -13.72
C PHE A 2 2.84 4.02 -14.71
N GLY A 3 3.61 2.94 -14.92
CA GLY A 3 3.16 1.82 -15.77
C GLY A 3 1.98 1.03 -15.23
N LEU A 4 1.88 0.87 -13.92
CA LEU A 4 0.75 0.18 -13.26
C LEU A 4 -0.50 1.05 -13.36
N PHE A 5 -0.37 2.34 -13.10
CA PHE A 5 -1.41 3.32 -13.23
C PHE A 5 -1.98 3.40 -14.66
N SER A 6 -1.10 3.47 -15.67
CA SER A 6 -1.49 3.46 -17.08
C SER A 6 -2.21 2.16 -17.47
N ARG A 7 -1.80 1.00 -16.92
CA ARG A 7 -2.48 -0.27 -17.16
C ARG A 7 -3.88 -0.31 -16.55
N ILE A 8 -4.04 0.23 -15.33
CA ILE A 8 -5.36 0.28 -14.67
C ILE A 8 -6.29 1.25 -15.38
N LEU A 9 -5.80 2.41 -15.80
CA LEU A 9 -6.59 3.32 -16.63
C LEU A 9 -7.02 2.68 -17.97
N LYS A 10 -6.16 1.84 -18.58
CA LYS A 10 -6.53 1.08 -19.80
C LYS A 10 -7.56 -0.01 -19.49
N LEU A 11 -7.43 -0.71 -18.36
CA LEU A 11 -8.40 -1.71 -17.91
C LEU A 11 -9.75 -1.10 -17.54
N SER A 12 -9.75 0.14 -17.04
CA SER A 12 -10.97 0.83 -16.59
C SER A 12 -11.91 1.26 -17.72
N GLY A 13 -11.44 1.35 -18.96
CA GLY A 13 -12.26 1.62 -20.13
C GLY A 13 -13.31 2.73 -19.90
N LYS A 14 -14.59 2.34 -19.91
CA LYS A 14 -15.74 3.26 -19.70
C LYS A 14 -15.79 3.91 -18.31
N TYR A 15 -15.10 3.34 -17.31
CA TYR A 15 -15.06 3.86 -15.92
C TYR A 15 -13.90 4.81 -15.66
N SER A 16 -13.07 5.11 -16.65
CA SER A 16 -11.90 6.00 -16.51
C SER A 16 -12.25 7.39 -15.95
N GLY A 17 -13.45 7.91 -16.24
CA GLY A 17 -13.94 9.16 -15.69
C GLY A 17 -14.09 9.15 -14.16
N ARG A 18 -14.58 8.04 -13.60
CA ARG A 18 -14.72 7.89 -12.13
C ARG A 18 -13.36 7.81 -11.44
N ILE A 19 -12.41 7.11 -12.05
CA ILE A 19 -11.05 7.03 -11.52
C ILE A 19 -10.37 8.40 -11.57
N LYS A 20 -10.52 9.15 -12.65
CA LYS A 20 -10.02 10.53 -12.72
C LYS A 20 -10.66 11.42 -11.66
N GLY A 21 -11.98 11.28 -11.44
CA GLY A 21 -12.68 11.98 -10.36
C GLY A 21 -12.15 11.61 -8.98
N ALA A 22 -11.88 10.32 -8.73
CA ALA A 22 -11.26 9.87 -7.48
C ALA A 22 -9.87 10.48 -7.26
N PHE A 23 -9.06 10.68 -8.31
CA PHE A 23 -7.78 11.37 -8.20
C PHE A 23 -7.91 12.85 -7.83
N VAL A 24 -8.87 13.55 -8.41
CA VAL A 24 -9.13 14.95 -8.05
C VAL A 24 -9.55 15.02 -6.58
N CYS A 25 -10.44 14.13 -6.14
CA CYS A 25 -10.84 14.05 -4.73
C CYS A 25 -9.66 13.70 -3.82
N ALA A 26 -8.80 12.74 -4.18
CA ALA A 26 -7.60 12.39 -3.43
C ALA A 26 -6.60 13.56 -3.34
N PHE A 27 -6.49 14.37 -4.39
CA PHE A 27 -5.68 15.58 -4.36
C PHE A 27 -6.23 16.61 -3.36
N LEU A 28 -7.54 16.89 -3.42
CA LEU A 28 -8.20 17.79 -2.47
C LEU A 28 -8.10 17.27 -1.03
N GLU A 29 -8.32 15.98 -0.82
CA GLU A 29 -8.17 15.34 0.47
C GLU A 29 -6.74 15.47 1.01
N SER A 30 -5.74 15.27 0.15
CA SER A 30 -4.33 15.41 0.53
C SER A 30 -3.97 16.83 0.98
N ILE A 31 -4.58 17.86 0.40
CA ILE A 31 -4.44 19.25 0.86
C ILE A 31 -5.12 19.43 2.21
N LEU A 32 -6.39 19.05 2.32
CA LEU A 32 -7.18 19.20 3.55
C LEU A 32 -6.54 18.47 4.73
N ALA A 33 -5.95 17.29 4.51
CA ALA A 33 -5.25 16.51 5.53
C ALA A 33 -4.00 17.22 6.08
N LYS A 34 -3.46 18.24 5.42
CA LYS A 34 -2.32 19.04 5.90
C LYS A 34 -2.76 20.35 6.56
N MET A 35 -4.00 20.75 6.44
CA MET A 35 -4.53 21.96 7.07
C MET A 35 -4.34 21.99 8.60
N PRO A 36 -4.49 20.90 9.37
CA PRO A 36 -4.21 20.92 10.80
C PRO A 36 -2.80 21.37 11.14
N ILE A 37 -1.78 21.02 10.32
CA ILE A 37 -0.40 21.47 10.50
C ILE A 37 -0.30 22.99 10.30
N PHE A 38 -1.00 23.53 9.29
CA PHE A 38 -1.05 24.95 9.02
C PHE A 38 -1.74 25.71 10.17
N PHE A 39 -2.86 25.21 10.71
CA PHE A 39 -3.52 25.80 11.87
C PHE A 39 -2.63 25.75 13.13
N ALA A 40 -1.90 24.66 13.36
CA ALA A 40 -0.93 24.55 14.44
C ALA A 40 0.18 25.61 14.30
N PHE A 41 0.67 25.84 13.08
CA PHE A 41 1.65 26.89 12.81
C PHE A 41 1.09 28.29 13.12
N LEU A 42 -0.16 28.59 12.73
CA LEU A 42 -0.81 29.87 13.06
C LEU A 42 -0.91 30.11 14.57
N VAL A 43 -1.29 29.07 15.32
CA VAL A 43 -1.35 29.18 16.81
C VAL A 43 0.03 29.42 17.40
N LEU A 44 1.04 28.67 16.98
CA LEU A 44 2.41 28.80 17.49
C LEU A 44 3.01 30.17 17.16
N SER A 45 2.85 30.65 15.93
CA SER A 45 3.36 31.95 15.50
C SER A 45 2.65 33.09 16.22
N GLY A 46 1.35 33.04 16.39
CA GLY A 46 0.59 34.04 17.14
C GLY A 46 0.91 34.02 18.63
N PHE A 47 1.19 32.84 19.21
CA PHE A 47 1.66 32.75 20.61
C PHE A 47 3.04 33.36 20.77
N TYR A 48 3.98 33.09 19.87
CA TYR A 48 5.33 33.63 19.89
C TYR A 48 5.32 35.18 19.76
N GLN A 49 4.46 35.73 18.96
CA GLN A 49 4.31 37.17 18.74
C GLN A 49 3.46 37.88 19.82
N ASN A 50 2.94 37.15 20.81
CA ASN A 50 1.99 37.64 21.80
C ASN A 50 0.76 38.37 21.23
N THR A 51 0.31 37.96 20.04
CA THR A 51 -0.82 38.54 19.30
C THR A 51 -2.12 37.77 19.49
N LEU A 52 -2.08 36.55 20.08
CA LEU A 52 -3.24 35.69 20.22
C LEU A 52 -4.21 36.22 21.28
N SER A 53 -5.44 36.50 20.83
CA SER A 53 -6.60 36.71 21.66
C SER A 53 -7.38 35.41 21.90
N GLY A 54 -8.15 35.33 22.99
CA GLY A 54 -9.07 34.19 23.21
C GLY A 54 -10.09 33.99 22.08
N ALA A 55 -10.50 35.09 21.43
CA ALA A 55 -11.39 35.05 20.26
C ALA A 55 -10.69 34.40 19.04
N ASP A 56 -9.40 34.69 18.83
CA ASP A 56 -8.64 34.11 17.70
C ASP A 56 -8.48 32.60 17.86
N CYS A 57 -8.23 32.13 19.09
CA CYS A 57 -8.19 30.69 19.37
C CYS A 57 -9.53 29.98 19.02
N LEU A 58 -10.65 30.66 19.34
CA LEU A 58 -11.98 30.11 19.02
C LEU A 58 -12.22 30.07 17.51
N TYR A 59 -11.86 31.11 16.75
CA TYR A 59 -11.97 31.13 15.30
C TYR A 59 -11.07 30.08 14.62
N ILE A 60 -9.82 29.91 15.11
CA ILE A 60 -8.91 28.87 14.62
C ILE A 60 -9.49 27.49 14.91
N GLY A 61 -10.04 27.27 16.12
CA GLY A 61 -10.68 26.01 16.48
C GLY A 61 -11.91 25.69 15.63
N LEU A 62 -12.78 26.67 15.37
CA LEU A 62 -13.94 26.51 14.49
C LEU A 62 -13.50 26.27 13.04
N GLY A 63 -12.47 26.97 12.55
CA GLY A 63 -11.88 26.77 11.23
C GLY A 63 -11.34 25.34 11.07
N LEU A 64 -10.61 24.84 12.07
CA LEU A 64 -10.08 23.47 12.09
C LEU A 64 -11.23 22.44 12.07
N ALA A 65 -12.26 22.63 12.89
CA ALA A 65 -13.43 21.76 12.91
C ALA A 65 -14.15 21.76 11.53
N GLY A 66 -14.29 22.92 10.90
CA GLY A 66 -14.85 23.05 9.55
C GLY A 66 -14.03 22.29 8.51
N VAL A 67 -12.70 22.43 8.54
CA VAL A 67 -11.81 21.69 7.63
C VAL A 67 -11.92 20.18 7.83
N ILE A 68 -12.00 19.69 9.06
CA ILE A 68 -12.17 18.25 9.35
C ILE A 68 -13.51 17.73 8.79
N LEU A 69 -14.58 18.50 8.92
CA LEU A 69 -15.89 18.13 8.36
C LEU A 69 -15.83 18.07 6.83
N VAL A 70 -15.25 19.07 6.17
CA VAL A 70 -15.06 19.09 4.72
C VAL A 70 -14.19 17.92 4.27
N GLN A 71 -13.10 17.63 5.01
CA GLN A 71 -12.22 16.50 4.73
C GLN A 71 -12.99 15.16 4.79
N ALA A 72 -13.84 14.96 5.80
CA ALA A 72 -14.65 13.75 5.93
C ALA A 72 -15.62 13.57 4.74
N VAL A 73 -16.22 14.67 4.26
CA VAL A 73 -17.09 14.64 3.08
C VAL A 73 -16.29 14.30 1.81
N VAL A 74 -15.14 14.94 1.60
CA VAL A 74 -14.28 14.67 0.44
C VAL A 74 -13.77 13.22 0.47
N HIS A 75 -13.35 12.74 1.63
CA HIS A 75 -12.94 11.34 1.82
C HIS A 75 -14.04 10.35 1.45
N TYR A 76 -15.27 10.59 1.93
CA TYR A 76 -16.43 9.77 1.57
C TYR A 76 -16.64 9.70 0.04
N PHE A 77 -16.56 10.84 -0.66
CA PHE A 77 -16.69 10.85 -2.12
C PHE A 77 -15.51 10.18 -2.82
N CYS A 78 -14.30 10.34 -2.32
CA CYS A 78 -13.10 9.67 -2.83
C CYS A 78 -13.26 8.15 -2.78
N ASP A 79 -13.59 7.62 -1.60
CA ASP A 79 -13.79 6.18 -1.39
C ASP A 79 -14.92 5.63 -2.25
N ARG A 80 -16.04 6.34 -2.32
CA ARG A 80 -17.19 5.94 -3.14
C ARG A 80 -16.85 5.88 -4.62
N LEU A 81 -16.13 6.88 -5.15
CA LEU A 81 -15.73 6.89 -6.56
C LEU A 81 -14.73 5.77 -6.87
N GLN A 82 -13.78 5.54 -5.99
CA GLN A 82 -12.74 4.53 -6.14
C GLN A 82 -13.30 3.12 -6.02
N SER A 83 -14.02 2.82 -4.94
CA SER A 83 -14.60 1.49 -4.68
C SER A 83 -15.62 1.12 -5.76
N ALA A 84 -16.54 2.04 -6.10
CA ALA A 84 -17.52 1.78 -7.15
C ALA A 84 -16.87 1.53 -8.52
N ALA A 85 -15.78 2.23 -8.86
CA ALA A 85 -15.04 1.97 -10.09
C ALA A 85 -14.41 0.58 -10.07
N GLY A 86 -13.80 0.17 -8.95
CA GLY A 86 -13.24 -1.16 -8.76
C GLY A 86 -14.26 -2.25 -8.98
N TYR A 87 -15.33 -2.24 -8.21
CA TYR A 87 -16.40 -3.25 -8.29
C TYR A 87 -16.99 -3.35 -9.71
N MET A 88 -17.21 -2.24 -10.39
CA MET A 88 -17.75 -2.26 -11.75
C MET A 88 -16.78 -2.84 -12.78
N ILE A 89 -15.48 -2.51 -12.68
CA ILE A 89 -14.45 -3.05 -13.57
C ILE A 89 -14.35 -4.56 -13.40
N PHE A 90 -14.30 -5.06 -12.16
CA PHE A 90 -14.17 -6.49 -11.90
C PHE A 90 -15.44 -7.26 -12.20
N THR A 91 -16.63 -6.67 -12.02
CA THR A 91 -17.89 -7.25 -12.47
C THR A 91 -17.90 -7.45 -13.98
N ASP A 92 -17.53 -6.42 -14.75
CA ASP A 92 -17.45 -6.53 -16.21
C ASP A 92 -16.42 -7.61 -16.64
N LYS A 93 -15.29 -7.70 -15.94
CA LYS A 93 -14.27 -8.72 -16.22
C LYS A 93 -14.71 -10.14 -15.85
N ARG A 94 -15.50 -10.32 -14.79
CA ARG A 94 -16.11 -11.63 -14.47
C ARG A 94 -17.09 -12.06 -15.55
N ILE A 95 -17.92 -11.13 -16.05
CA ILE A 95 -18.87 -11.42 -17.14
C ILE A 95 -18.12 -11.79 -18.42
N GLU A 96 -17.10 -11.01 -18.80
CA GLU A 96 -16.25 -11.27 -19.96
C GLU A 96 -15.57 -12.66 -19.88
N LEU A 97 -15.04 -13.01 -18.71
CA LEU A 97 -14.45 -14.32 -18.47
C LEU A 97 -15.49 -15.44 -18.55
N GLY A 98 -16.69 -15.23 -17.96
CA GLY A 98 -17.78 -16.19 -18.04
C GLY A 98 -18.24 -16.44 -19.50
N ASP A 99 -18.30 -15.36 -20.30
CA ASP A 99 -18.62 -15.47 -21.73
C ASP A 99 -17.53 -16.20 -22.53
N HIS A 100 -16.27 -15.99 -22.15
CA HIS A 100 -15.15 -16.73 -22.76
C HIS A 100 -15.20 -18.22 -22.40
N LEU A 101 -15.43 -18.55 -21.12
CA LEU A 101 -15.55 -19.93 -20.66
C LEU A 101 -16.66 -20.70 -21.38
N ARG A 102 -17.81 -20.05 -21.63
CA ARG A 102 -18.93 -20.69 -22.39
C ARG A 102 -18.60 -21.07 -23.82
N ARG A 103 -17.56 -20.47 -24.41
CA ARG A 103 -17.09 -20.72 -25.77
C ARG A 103 -16.00 -21.78 -25.85
N LEU A 104 -15.45 -22.23 -24.71
CA LEU A 104 -14.41 -23.24 -24.69
C LEU A 104 -14.98 -24.65 -24.94
N PRO A 105 -14.22 -25.54 -25.60
CA PRO A 105 -14.64 -26.92 -25.82
C PRO A 105 -14.70 -27.66 -24.46
N MET A 106 -15.63 -28.65 -24.39
CA MET A 106 -15.85 -29.44 -23.17
C MET A 106 -14.59 -30.12 -22.64
N GLY A 107 -13.66 -30.51 -23.51
CA GLY A 107 -12.38 -31.12 -23.11
C GLY A 107 -11.45 -30.20 -22.29
N TYR A 108 -11.73 -28.90 -22.26
CA TYR A 108 -11.02 -27.95 -21.40
C TYR A 108 -11.39 -28.10 -19.92
N PHE A 109 -12.61 -28.55 -19.62
CA PHE A 109 -13.18 -28.64 -18.27
C PHE A 109 -12.76 -29.94 -17.56
N THR A 110 -11.46 -30.12 -17.37
CA THR A 110 -10.91 -31.17 -16.50
C THR A 110 -11.02 -30.74 -15.03
N SER A 111 -10.96 -31.70 -14.09
CA SER A 111 -11.04 -31.40 -12.64
C SER A 111 -9.99 -30.37 -12.21
N GLY A 112 -8.77 -30.44 -12.73
CA GLY A 112 -7.72 -29.48 -12.45
C GLY A 112 -7.99 -28.08 -13.00
N ASN A 113 -8.53 -27.99 -14.22
CA ASN A 113 -8.88 -26.70 -14.82
C ASN A 113 -10.10 -26.06 -14.14
N ILE A 114 -11.09 -26.86 -13.75
CA ILE A 114 -12.26 -26.36 -13.00
C ILE A 114 -11.81 -25.76 -11.66
N GLY A 115 -10.90 -26.44 -10.94
CA GLY A 115 -10.33 -25.91 -9.70
C GLY A 115 -9.60 -24.58 -9.89
N LYS A 116 -8.79 -24.44 -10.95
CA LYS A 116 -8.11 -23.17 -11.30
C LYS A 116 -9.10 -22.06 -11.65
N ILE A 117 -10.09 -22.34 -12.46
CA ILE A 117 -11.15 -21.38 -12.84
C ILE A 117 -11.88 -20.90 -11.59
N SER A 118 -12.27 -21.85 -10.73
CA SER A 118 -12.95 -21.52 -9.47
C SER A 118 -12.09 -20.64 -8.58
N SER A 119 -10.81 -20.97 -8.40
CA SER A 119 -9.86 -20.15 -7.62
C SER A 119 -9.72 -18.73 -8.17
N VAL A 120 -9.54 -18.59 -9.48
CA VAL A 120 -9.44 -17.28 -10.14
C VAL A 120 -10.72 -16.45 -9.93
N LEU A 121 -11.89 -17.03 -10.13
CA LEU A 121 -13.16 -16.31 -10.01
C LEU A 121 -13.54 -15.95 -8.59
N SER A 122 -13.28 -16.82 -7.62
CA SER A 122 -13.71 -16.66 -6.23
C SER A 122 -12.65 -16.03 -5.32
N THR A 123 -11.37 -16.27 -5.56
CA THR A 123 -10.30 -15.83 -4.67
C THR A 123 -9.44 -14.74 -5.30
N ASP A 124 -8.83 -15.01 -6.46
CA ASP A 124 -7.87 -14.09 -7.06
C ASP A 124 -8.52 -12.78 -7.50
N MET A 125 -9.70 -12.85 -8.13
CA MET A 125 -10.42 -11.66 -8.56
C MET A 125 -10.91 -10.82 -7.38
N VAL A 126 -11.40 -11.45 -6.30
CA VAL A 126 -11.81 -10.74 -5.08
C VAL A 126 -10.62 -10.06 -4.42
N PHE A 127 -9.50 -10.78 -4.29
CA PHE A 127 -8.27 -10.22 -3.73
C PHE A 127 -7.78 -8.99 -4.52
N ILE A 128 -7.76 -9.08 -5.85
CA ILE A 128 -7.34 -7.94 -6.69
C ILE A 128 -8.34 -6.79 -6.58
N GLU A 129 -9.65 -7.07 -6.53
CA GLU A 129 -10.71 -6.09 -6.40
C GLU A 129 -10.58 -5.27 -5.11
N GLU A 130 -10.40 -5.93 -3.97
CA GLU A 130 -10.31 -5.29 -2.66
C GLU A 130 -8.94 -4.65 -2.41
N VAL A 131 -7.86 -5.41 -2.63
CA VAL A 131 -6.52 -4.98 -2.26
C VAL A 131 -5.91 -4.04 -3.29
N ALA A 132 -6.10 -4.30 -4.60
CA ALA A 132 -5.49 -3.46 -5.62
C ALA A 132 -6.09 -2.06 -5.65
N MET A 133 -7.41 -1.93 -5.52
CA MET A 133 -8.07 -0.63 -5.57
C MET A 133 -7.78 0.23 -4.35
N SER A 134 -7.83 -0.36 -3.14
CA SER A 134 -7.47 0.35 -1.91
C SER A 134 -5.99 0.75 -1.89
N THR A 135 -5.11 -0.16 -2.29
CA THR A 135 -3.66 0.12 -2.36
C THR A 135 -3.33 1.24 -3.33
N LEU A 136 -3.99 1.27 -4.49
CA LEU A 136 -3.78 2.34 -5.47
C LEU A 136 -4.20 3.71 -4.94
N GLY A 137 -5.36 3.80 -4.29
CA GLY A 137 -5.82 5.04 -3.69
C GLY A 137 -4.87 5.54 -2.61
N ASN A 138 -4.47 4.66 -1.71
CA ASN A 138 -3.51 4.98 -0.66
C ASN A 138 -2.15 5.42 -1.23
N MET A 139 -1.63 4.72 -2.24
CA MET A 139 -0.37 5.11 -2.90
C MET A 139 -0.44 6.50 -3.53
N MET A 140 -1.55 6.81 -4.21
CA MET A 140 -1.77 8.13 -4.81
C MET A 140 -1.85 9.21 -3.73
N SER A 141 -2.61 8.98 -2.67
CA SER A 141 -2.73 9.90 -1.54
C SER A 141 -1.37 10.16 -0.88
N TYR A 142 -0.54 9.13 -0.67
CA TYR A 142 0.79 9.31 -0.09
C TYR A 142 1.74 10.10 -0.99
N ILE A 143 1.74 9.83 -2.31
CA ILE A 143 2.58 10.56 -3.27
C ILE A 143 2.16 12.03 -3.32
N LEU A 144 0.86 12.30 -3.42
CA LEU A 144 0.32 13.67 -3.44
C LEU A 144 0.63 14.39 -2.14
N SER A 145 0.44 13.74 -0.99
CA SER A 145 0.79 14.29 0.33
C SER A 145 2.27 14.65 0.43
N ALA A 146 3.16 13.79 -0.05
CA ALA A 146 4.60 14.07 -0.04
C ALA A 146 4.96 15.26 -0.93
N LEU A 147 4.36 15.36 -2.12
CA LEU A 147 4.57 16.49 -3.03
C LEU A 147 4.05 17.81 -2.42
N ILE A 148 2.84 17.79 -1.83
CA ILE A 148 2.25 18.97 -1.20
C ILE A 148 3.13 19.45 -0.03
N LEU A 149 3.60 18.54 0.83
CA LEU A 149 4.49 18.89 1.92
C LEU A 149 5.83 19.46 1.43
N LEU A 150 6.38 18.87 0.37
CA LEU A 150 7.62 19.35 -0.22
C LEU A 150 7.46 20.76 -0.79
N VAL A 151 6.38 21.03 -1.53
CA VAL A 151 6.06 22.38 -2.03
C VAL A 151 5.86 23.34 -0.86
N PHE A 152 5.15 22.93 0.18
CA PHE A 152 4.93 23.77 1.37
C PHE A 152 6.23 24.12 2.08
N MET A 153 7.18 23.18 2.19
CA MET A 153 8.52 23.45 2.75
C MET A 153 9.29 24.48 1.91
N PHE A 154 9.20 24.44 0.58
CA PHE A 154 9.81 25.46 -0.28
C PHE A 154 9.20 26.86 -0.09
N PHE A 155 7.90 26.93 0.23
CA PHE A 155 7.25 28.22 0.54
C PHE A 155 7.64 28.80 1.88
N LEU A 156 7.91 27.96 2.89
CA LEU A 156 8.38 28.41 4.21
C LEU A 156 9.82 28.90 4.16
N ASP A 157 10.70 28.08 3.64
CA ASP A 157 12.11 28.38 3.44
C ASP A 157 12.69 27.50 2.33
N TRP A 158 13.36 28.13 1.36
CA TRP A 158 13.90 27.40 0.22
C TRP A 158 15.06 26.45 0.60
N HIS A 159 15.84 26.77 1.65
CA HIS A 159 16.91 25.88 2.13
C HIS A 159 16.35 24.62 2.75
N MET A 160 15.29 24.73 3.58
CA MET A 160 14.59 23.59 4.15
C MET A 160 13.92 22.74 3.07
N GLY A 161 13.29 23.40 2.08
CA GLY A 161 12.72 22.74 0.92
C GLY A 161 13.75 21.94 0.11
N LEU A 162 14.97 22.48 -0.05
CA LEU A 162 16.05 21.82 -0.75
C LEU A 162 16.56 20.59 0.01
N ILE A 163 16.74 20.68 1.33
CA ILE A 163 17.11 19.53 2.17
C ILE A 163 16.06 18.45 2.06
N ALA A 164 14.76 18.79 2.20
CA ALA A 164 13.66 17.85 2.08
C ALA A 164 13.62 17.18 0.70
N ALA A 165 13.87 17.93 -0.37
CA ALA A 165 13.95 17.41 -1.73
C ALA A 165 15.09 16.41 -1.92
N ILE A 166 16.29 16.72 -1.41
CA ILE A 166 17.46 15.82 -1.46
C ILE A 166 17.14 14.52 -0.71
N VAL A 167 16.63 14.62 0.52
CA VAL A 167 16.25 13.45 1.34
C VAL A 167 15.21 12.59 0.62
N THR A 168 14.18 13.20 0.03
CA THR A 168 13.14 12.48 -0.72
C THR A 168 13.70 11.79 -1.95
N LEU A 169 14.63 12.41 -2.64
CA LEU A 169 15.30 11.86 -3.83
C LEU A 169 16.18 10.66 -3.45
N LEU A 170 16.99 10.78 -2.39
CA LEU A 170 17.79 9.70 -1.85
C LEU A 170 16.92 8.54 -1.35
N ALA A 171 15.85 8.84 -0.60
CA ALA A 171 14.89 7.83 -0.14
C ALA A 171 14.24 7.07 -1.31
N SER A 172 13.90 7.77 -2.39
CA SER A 172 13.35 7.15 -3.60
C SER A 172 14.35 6.21 -4.28
N PHE A 173 15.64 6.55 -4.25
CA PHE A 173 16.69 5.69 -4.79
C PHE A 173 16.89 4.43 -3.93
N VAL A 174 16.97 4.58 -2.61
CA VAL A 174 17.05 3.45 -1.67
C VAL A 174 15.81 2.55 -1.78
N ALA A 175 14.61 3.15 -1.89
CA ALA A 175 13.37 2.41 -2.06
C ALA A 175 13.33 1.58 -3.37
N LYS A 176 13.93 2.07 -4.45
CA LYS A 176 14.07 1.28 -5.70
C LYS A 176 14.94 0.05 -5.49
N GLY A 177 16.09 0.19 -4.84
CA GLY A 177 16.96 -0.95 -4.51
C GLY A 177 16.26 -1.96 -3.61
N MET A 178 15.60 -1.48 -2.55
CA MET A 178 14.79 -2.30 -1.65
C MET A 178 13.70 -3.08 -2.39
N ASN A 179 12.99 -2.44 -3.32
CA ASN A 179 11.94 -3.09 -4.09
C ASN A 179 12.46 -4.21 -5.01
N GLN A 180 13.64 -4.04 -5.60
CA GLN A 180 14.26 -5.09 -6.42
C GLN A 180 14.60 -6.33 -5.59
N VAL A 181 15.19 -6.12 -4.41
CA VAL A 181 15.49 -7.21 -3.46
C VAL A 181 14.20 -7.86 -2.98
N SER A 182 13.19 -7.07 -2.60
CA SER A 182 11.90 -7.56 -2.13
C SER A 182 11.21 -8.45 -3.16
N LEU A 183 11.15 -8.02 -4.42
CA LEU A 183 10.51 -8.80 -5.49
C LEU A 183 11.21 -10.12 -5.76
N LYS A 184 12.55 -10.13 -5.74
CA LYS A 184 13.35 -11.34 -5.96
C LYS A 184 13.15 -12.36 -4.84
N GLU A 185 13.19 -11.90 -3.61
CA GLU A 185 13.07 -12.77 -2.44
C GLU A 185 11.61 -13.19 -2.17
N ALA A 186 10.62 -12.35 -2.56
CA ALA A 186 9.21 -12.69 -2.43
C ALA A 186 8.82 -13.91 -3.26
N ALA A 187 9.40 -14.08 -4.46
CA ALA A 187 9.15 -15.25 -5.31
C ALA A 187 9.62 -16.56 -4.62
N ALA A 188 10.83 -16.57 -4.07
CA ALA A 188 11.37 -17.72 -3.35
C ALA A 188 10.55 -18.05 -2.09
N ARG A 189 10.07 -17.03 -1.39
CA ARG A 189 9.21 -17.20 -0.22
C ARG A 189 7.84 -17.77 -0.59
N GLN A 190 7.28 -17.33 -1.71
CA GLN A 190 6.01 -17.84 -2.22
C GLN A 190 6.13 -19.34 -2.56
N GLU A 191 7.15 -19.72 -3.32
CA GLU A 191 7.44 -21.11 -3.67
C GLU A 191 7.58 -21.98 -2.42
N GLN A 192 8.33 -21.52 -1.41
CA GLN A 192 8.47 -22.25 -0.16
C GLN A 192 7.15 -22.35 0.62
N SER A 193 6.28 -21.33 0.55
CA SER A 193 4.96 -21.36 1.16
C SER A 193 4.03 -22.37 0.50
N GLU A 194 4.12 -22.53 -0.82
CA GLU A 194 3.39 -23.54 -1.58
C GLU A 194 3.85 -24.94 -1.20
N HIS A 195 5.15 -25.20 -1.16
CA HIS A 195 5.69 -26.48 -0.70
C HIS A 195 5.29 -26.83 0.73
N LEU A 196 5.25 -25.84 1.63
CA LEU A 196 4.80 -26.06 3.00
C LEU A 196 3.31 -26.42 3.04
N THR A 197 2.50 -25.73 2.25
CA THR A 197 1.05 -26.00 2.17
C THR A 197 0.80 -27.43 1.65
N ASP A 198 1.50 -27.82 0.59
CA ASP A 198 1.39 -29.17 0.02
C ASP A 198 1.82 -30.25 1.02
N ALA A 199 2.89 -30.02 1.79
CA ALA A 199 3.34 -30.93 2.83
C ALA A 199 2.32 -31.08 3.96
N VAL A 200 1.72 -29.97 4.40
CA VAL A 200 0.67 -29.98 5.43
C VAL A 200 -0.59 -30.71 4.94
N LEU A 201 -1.03 -30.44 3.73
CA LEU A 201 -2.20 -31.10 3.15
C LEU A 201 -1.97 -32.60 2.98
N SER A 202 -0.82 -33.00 2.43
CA SER A 202 -0.44 -34.43 2.26
C SER A 202 -0.38 -35.14 3.61
N PHE A 203 0.15 -34.50 4.65
CA PHE A 203 0.17 -35.05 5.99
C PHE A 203 -1.24 -35.21 6.58
N ALA A 204 -2.11 -34.20 6.41
CA ALA A 204 -3.47 -34.22 6.91
C ALA A 204 -4.34 -35.27 6.20
N GLU A 205 -4.23 -35.36 4.87
CA GLU A 205 -4.94 -36.39 4.07
C GLU A 205 -4.46 -37.80 4.40
N GLY A 206 -3.17 -37.98 4.59
CA GLY A 206 -2.55 -39.26 4.93
C GLY A 206 -2.61 -39.66 6.39
N ILE A 207 -3.17 -38.85 7.29
CA ILE A 207 -3.07 -39.05 8.75
C ILE A 207 -3.61 -40.38 9.24
N SER A 208 -4.66 -40.89 8.59
CA SER A 208 -5.26 -42.19 8.92
C SER A 208 -4.29 -43.35 8.62
N VAL A 209 -3.64 -43.28 7.46
CA VAL A 209 -2.63 -44.28 7.04
C VAL A 209 -1.39 -44.18 7.93
N ILE A 210 -0.90 -42.95 8.16
CA ILE A 210 0.28 -42.68 9.03
C ILE A 210 0.06 -43.29 10.42
N LYS A 211 -1.15 -43.12 11.00
CA LYS A 211 -1.49 -43.68 12.31
C LYS A 211 -1.63 -45.20 12.25
N SER A 212 -2.27 -45.75 11.22
CA SER A 212 -2.48 -47.20 11.10
C SER A 212 -1.17 -47.99 10.98
N TYR A 213 -0.16 -47.43 10.30
CA TYR A 213 1.15 -48.04 10.11
C TYR A 213 2.22 -47.55 11.07
N ASN A 214 1.86 -46.74 12.08
CA ASN A 214 2.75 -46.16 13.07
C ASN A 214 3.94 -45.36 12.47
N LEU A 215 3.70 -44.67 11.34
CA LEU A 215 4.70 -43.84 10.63
C LEU A 215 4.75 -42.42 11.15
N ILE A 216 4.20 -42.14 12.34
CA ILE A 216 4.07 -40.78 12.89
C ILE A 216 5.45 -40.12 13.02
N GLY A 217 6.50 -40.85 13.47
CA GLY A 217 7.83 -40.31 13.63
C GLY A 217 8.43 -39.79 12.32
N GLU A 218 8.46 -40.64 11.30
CA GLU A 218 9.08 -40.35 10.00
C GLU A 218 8.35 -39.23 9.26
N LYS A 219 7.01 -39.26 9.20
CA LYS A 219 6.22 -38.26 8.52
C LYS A 219 6.11 -36.94 9.27
N SER A 220 6.20 -36.97 10.61
CA SER A 220 6.34 -35.74 11.40
C SER A 220 7.71 -35.09 11.21
N GLU A 221 8.77 -35.86 10.98
CA GLU A 221 10.11 -35.31 10.73
C GLU A 221 10.16 -34.59 9.37
N GLU A 222 9.55 -35.17 8.31
CA GLU A 222 9.40 -34.54 7.00
C GLU A 222 8.63 -33.20 7.08
N LEU A 223 7.51 -33.17 7.80
CA LEU A 223 6.73 -31.97 8.02
C LEU A 223 7.51 -30.92 8.84
N THR A 224 8.21 -31.36 9.89
CA THR A 224 9.04 -30.48 10.72
C THR A 224 10.18 -29.85 9.93
N GLU A 225 10.78 -30.59 9.01
CA GLU A 225 11.81 -30.07 8.11
C GLU A 225 11.24 -28.99 7.16
N ASN A 226 10.03 -29.18 6.62
CA ASN A 226 9.37 -28.16 5.82
C ASN A 226 9.06 -26.89 6.63
N PHE A 227 8.66 -27.01 7.90
CA PHE A 227 8.52 -25.86 8.79
C PHE A 227 9.85 -25.13 9.05
N ARG A 228 10.94 -25.88 9.25
CA ARG A 228 12.29 -25.30 9.42
C ARG A 228 12.72 -24.55 8.15
N ARG A 229 12.57 -25.14 6.98
CA ARG A 229 12.88 -24.49 5.69
C ARG A 229 12.07 -23.22 5.48
N SER A 230 10.78 -23.24 5.78
CA SER A 230 9.92 -22.06 5.71
C SER A 230 10.37 -20.94 6.66
N ARG A 231 10.72 -21.30 7.90
CA ARG A 231 11.31 -20.37 8.88
C ARG A 231 12.61 -19.77 8.36
N ASP A 232 13.51 -20.61 7.85
CA ASP A 232 14.84 -20.16 7.42
C ASP A 232 14.75 -19.26 6.17
N THR A 233 13.87 -19.58 5.22
CA THR A 233 13.58 -18.73 4.06
C THR A 233 13.00 -17.38 4.50
N SER A 234 12.05 -17.38 5.43
CA SER A 234 11.46 -16.14 5.96
C SER A 234 12.48 -15.31 6.73
N THR A 235 13.32 -15.95 7.55
CA THR A 235 14.37 -15.25 8.30
C THR A 235 15.46 -14.70 7.36
N ALA A 236 15.81 -15.41 6.30
CA ALA A 236 16.75 -14.94 5.29
C ALA A 236 16.19 -13.71 4.54
N PHE A 237 14.89 -13.71 4.22
CA PHE A 237 14.22 -12.55 3.66
C PHE A 237 14.32 -11.32 4.57
N GLU A 238 13.92 -11.46 5.84
CA GLU A 238 13.99 -10.38 6.82
C GLU A 238 15.43 -9.87 7.02
N ARG A 239 16.41 -10.76 7.05
CA ARG A 239 17.83 -10.39 7.16
C ARG A 239 18.33 -9.57 5.98
N LYS A 240 17.84 -9.84 4.77
CA LYS A 240 18.16 -9.07 3.56
C LYS A 240 17.41 -7.74 3.50
N MET A 241 16.19 -7.67 4.05
CA MET A 241 15.35 -6.46 4.03
C MET A 241 15.70 -5.47 5.14
N THR A 242 16.07 -5.96 6.32
CA THR A 242 16.37 -5.14 7.51
C THR A 242 17.37 -4.00 7.24
N PRO A 243 18.52 -4.20 6.55
CA PRO A 243 19.47 -3.12 6.31
C PRO A 243 18.89 -1.99 5.44
N TRP A 244 18.04 -2.32 4.46
CA TRP A 244 17.37 -1.32 3.63
C TRP A 244 16.36 -0.49 4.42
N THR A 245 15.55 -1.15 5.25
CA THR A 245 14.57 -0.47 6.12
C THR A 245 15.26 0.42 7.15
N ARG A 246 16.33 -0.07 7.77
CA ARG A 246 17.14 0.72 8.70
C ARG A 246 17.82 1.90 7.99
N GLY A 247 18.35 1.68 6.78
CA GLY A 247 18.94 2.74 5.96
C GLY A 247 17.94 3.86 5.64
N LEU A 248 16.70 3.52 5.27
CA LEU A 248 15.64 4.49 5.07
C LEU A 248 15.31 5.27 6.36
N ASN A 249 15.16 4.58 7.48
CA ASN A 249 14.86 5.22 8.75
C ASN A 249 15.97 6.19 9.20
N LEU A 250 17.24 5.78 9.04
CA LEU A 250 18.39 6.64 9.30
C LEU A 250 18.42 7.87 8.38
N LEU A 251 18.13 7.68 7.09
CA LEU A 251 18.07 8.77 6.13
C LEU A 251 17.00 9.81 6.52
N PHE A 252 15.82 9.36 6.90
CA PHE A 252 14.76 10.27 7.37
C PHE A 252 15.13 10.95 8.69
N ALA A 253 15.73 10.22 9.64
CA ALA A 253 16.19 10.82 10.91
C ALA A 253 17.24 11.90 10.66
N LEU A 254 18.23 11.64 9.79
CA LEU A 254 19.24 12.63 9.39
C LEU A 254 18.61 13.81 8.65
N GLY A 255 17.61 13.57 7.81
CA GLY A 255 16.87 14.63 7.13
C GLY A 255 16.15 15.56 8.10
N ILE A 256 15.44 15.01 9.07
CA ILE A 256 14.75 15.78 10.12
C ILE A 256 15.77 16.57 10.94
N THR A 257 16.84 15.92 11.38
CA THR A 257 17.90 16.60 12.15
C THR A 257 18.56 17.72 11.32
N GLY A 258 18.78 17.51 10.04
CA GLY A 258 19.33 18.51 9.12
C GLY A 258 18.41 19.72 8.96
N ILE A 259 17.10 19.52 8.87
CA ILE A 259 16.11 20.61 8.81
C ILE A 259 16.13 21.43 10.11
N PHE A 260 16.13 20.77 11.27
CA PHE A 260 16.22 21.47 12.55
C PHE A 260 17.54 22.24 12.71
N ALA A 261 18.67 21.64 12.32
CA ALA A 261 19.97 22.33 12.38
C ALA A 261 20.01 23.55 11.43
N ALA A 262 19.47 23.43 10.22
CA ALA A 262 19.37 24.54 9.29
C ALA A 262 18.45 25.65 9.82
N SER A 263 17.35 25.30 10.46
CA SER A 263 16.43 26.27 11.10
C SER A 263 17.13 27.13 12.17
N ILE A 264 17.98 26.53 13.01
CA ILE A 264 18.72 27.24 14.06
C ILE A 264 19.81 28.16 13.45
N HIS A 265 20.38 27.82 12.32
CA HIS A 265 21.45 28.59 11.67
C HIS A 265 20.94 29.75 10.81
N LEU A 266 19.67 29.71 10.40
CA LEU A 266 19.07 30.73 9.52
C LEU A 266 18.30 31.81 10.27
N GLU A 267 18.14 31.69 11.61
CA GLU A 267 17.75 32.76 12.53
C GLU A 267 18.97 33.59 12.97
#